data_916e7841aab3efb7f344537e786e089e
#
_entry.id   916e7841aab3efb7f344537e786e089e
#
_cell.length_a   1.000
_cell.length_b   1.000
_cell.length_c   1.000
_cell.angle_alpha   90.00
_cell.angle_beta   90.00
_cell.angle_gamma   90.00
#
_symmetry.space_group_name_H-M   'P 1'
#
loop_
_entity.id
_entity.type
_entity.pdbx_description
1 polymer ?
#
loop_
_entity_poly.entity_id
_entity_poly.type
_entity_poly.pdbx_seq_one_letter_code
_entity_poly.pdbx_strand_id
1 'polypeptide(L)'
;MKRAILSVTNDLYTDARVDKMAMFLTRNGYDVTLVGRRYADSPELAPRAYHTHRMRLLFRKNWIFYAEYNLRLFFYLLFKKCDVLIANDLDTLLPNTLVSKFRRKRLVYDSHEYFCGELSVTSNPAALKVWRAIERFCFPKLKTVITVSQSIVDQYEQEYGMRAHLVRNIPPAGTPPLKCSKTDLGMPTDKFNLILQGNGFNEGRGGKESVMAMQQLPDAHLFIIGSGTIIPKLRRMVTELHLGDRITIVPRQTQDMLFQYTALADAGLAMDHDVGPNARFSLPNKIFEYIKAGTPQIVSNLPERARIVQQYQVGVVADEITPEAIVKATRQLKSNPDFYMQCKENCKKAAQELTWENEEKILESIYLS
;
A
#
# COMPACT_ATOMS: atom_id res chain seq x y z
N MET A 1 11.21 -7.94 -29.59
CA MET A 1 10.56 -7.71 -28.29
C MET A 1 11.42 -6.76 -27.48
N LYS A 2 10.85 -5.65 -26.96
CA LYS A 2 11.58 -4.71 -26.08
C LYS A 2 11.85 -5.40 -24.73
N ARG A 3 13.01 -5.16 -24.13
CA ARG A 3 13.41 -5.74 -22.83
C ARG A 3 13.29 -4.73 -21.71
N ALA A 4 12.54 -5.07 -20.67
CA ALA A 4 12.36 -4.25 -19.47
C ALA A 4 12.99 -4.92 -18.25
N ILE A 5 13.75 -4.16 -17.47
CA ILE A 5 14.26 -4.60 -16.16
C ILE A 5 13.65 -3.72 -15.08
N LEU A 6 12.87 -4.35 -14.19
CA LEU A 6 12.34 -3.74 -12.98
C LEU A 6 13.25 -4.10 -11.81
N SER A 7 13.58 -3.14 -10.97
CA SER A 7 14.40 -3.37 -9.78
C SER A 7 13.71 -2.88 -8.52
N VAL A 8 13.76 -3.70 -7.46
CA VAL A 8 13.18 -3.42 -6.15
C VAL A 8 14.07 -4.01 -5.06
N THR A 9 14.18 -3.36 -3.91
CA THR A 9 14.99 -3.90 -2.79
C THR A 9 14.27 -4.98 -1.99
N ASN A 10 12.98 -5.16 -2.20
CA ASN A 10 12.13 -6.13 -1.50
C ASN A 10 12.37 -7.58 -1.96
N ASP A 11 11.88 -8.53 -1.16
CA ASP A 11 11.70 -9.90 -1.63
C ASP A 11 10.52 -9.97 -2.59
N LEU A 12 10.75 -10.53 -3.77
CA LEU A 12 9.77 -10.62 -4.85
C LEU A 12 8.52 -11.43 -4.51
N TYR A 13 8.54 -12.15 -3.39
CA TYR A 13 7.39 -12.94 -2.94
C TYR A 13 6.21 -12.09 -2.46
N THR A 14 6.46 -10.89 -1.95
CA THR A 14 5.45 -10.08 -1.25
C THR A 14 5.04 -8.80 -1.96
N ASP A 15 5.72 -8.41 -3.03
CA ASP A 15 5.49 -7.11 -3.69
C ASP A 15 4.45 -7.22 -4.80
N ALA A 16 3.18 -7.02 -4.43
CA ALA A 16 2.05 -7.13 -5.36
C ALA A 16 2.01 -6.00 -6.41
N ARG A 17 2.52 -4.78 -6.13
CA ARG A 17 2.54 -3.70 -7.11
C ARG A 17 3.52 -3.99 -8.23
N VAL A 18 4.73 -4.37 -7.85
CA VAL A 18 5.78 -4.68 -8.83
C VAL A 18 5.41 -5.90 -9.67
N ASP A 19 4.72 -6.89 -9.07
CA ASP A 19 4.14 -8.03 -9.81
C ASP A 19 3.11 -7.57 -10.86
N LYS A 20 2.16 -6.72 -10.49
CA LYS A 20 1.17 -6.14 -11.43
C LYS A 20 1.85 -5.39 -12.58
N MET A 21 2.87 -4.57 -12.28
CA MET A 21 3.64 -3.84 -13.29
C MET A 21 4.38 -4.80 -14.25
N ALA A 22 5.03 -5.84 -13.72
CA ALA A 22 5.71 -6.84 -14.52
C ALA A 22 4.74 -7.60 -15.42
N MET A 23 3.58 -8.00 -14.89
CA MET A 23 2.51 -8.65 -15.65
C MET A 23 1.94 -7.76 -16.75
N PHE A 24 1.69 -6.48 -16.46
CA PHE A 24 1.24 -5.49 -17.46
C PHE A 24 2.23 -5.41 -18.62
N LEU A 25 3.52 -5.23 -18.36
CA LEU A 25 4.55 -5.13 -19.39
C LEU A 25 4.67 -6.43 -20.21
N THR A 26 4.60 -7.59 -19.55
CA THR A 26 4.67 -8.91 -20.21
C THR A 26 3.50 -9.10 -21.17
N ARG A 27 2.27 -8.78 -20.74
CA ARG A 27 1.07 -8.87 -21.61
C ARG A 27 1.15 -7.93 -22.81
N ASN A 28 1.88 -6.83 -22.67
CA ASN A 28 2.09 -5.85 -23.73
C ASN A 28 3.39 -6.07 -24.55
N GLY A 29 3.90 -7.29 -24.55
CA GLY A 29 4.97 -7.72 -25.47
C GLY A 29 6.38 -7.33 -25.04
N TYR A 30 6.61 -7.03 -23.75
CA TYR A 30 7.96 -6.88 -23.23
C TYR A 30 8.52 -8.21 -22.72
N ASP A 31 9.83 -8.43 -22.96
CA ASP A 31 10.62 -9.43 -22.25
C ASP A 31 11.05 -8.84 -20.90
N VAL A 32 10.39 -9.25 -19.83
CA VAL A 32 10.51 -8.64 -18.52
C VAL A 32 11.41 -9.45 -17.60
N THR A 33 12.34 -8.76 -16.93
CA THR A 33 13.10 -9.33 -15.80
C THR A 33 12.88 -8.48 -14.56
N LEU A 34 12.33 -9.10 -13.51
CA LEU A 34 12.17 -8.48 -12.20
C LEU A 34 13.34 -8.85 -11.29
N VAL A 35 14.05 -7.84 -10.80
CA VAL A 35 15.25 -7.97 -9.94
C VAL A 35 14.89 -7.55 -8.51
N GLY A 36 15.18 -8.41 -7.55
CA GLY A 36 14.97 -8.14 -6.14
C GLY A 36 15.95 -8.90 -5.25
N ARG A 37 15.71 -8.97 -3.96
CA ARG A 37 16.55 -9.74 -3.04
C ARG A 37 15.92 -11.07 -2.65
N ARG A 38 16.76 -11.97 -2.10
CA ARG A 38 16.36 -13.23 -1.48
C ARG A 38 16.92 -13.28 -0.06
N TYR A 39 16.05 -13.53 0.91
CA TYR A 39 16.46 -13.90 2.27
C TYR A 39 16.78 -15.40 2.36
N ALA A 40 17.37 -15.83 3.46
CA ALA A 40 17.68 -17.25 3.69
C ALA A 40 16.39 -18.08 3.85
N ASP A 41 15.36 -17.48 4.40
CA ASP A 41 14.03 -18.02 4.68
C ASP A 41 12.97 -17.63 3.64
N SER A 42 13.37 -17.00 2.53
CA SER A 42 12.45 -16.65 1.45
C SER A 42 11.84 -17.88 0.81
N PRO A 43 10.52 -17.94 0.65
CA PRO A 43 9.86 -19.02 -0.07
C PRO A 43 10.34 -19.09 -1.52
N GLU A 44 10.14 -20.24 -2.15
CA GLU A 44 10.26 -20.36 -3.60
C GLU A 44 9.13 -19.58 -4.27
N LEU A 45 9.48 -18.97 -5.42
CA LEU A 45 8.48 -18.26 -6.21
C LEU A 45 7.71 -19.26 -7.05
N ALA A 46 6.39 -19.14 -7.07
CA ALA A 46 5.58 -19.81 -8.06
C ALA A 46 6.01 -19.39 -9.49
N PRO A 47 5.81 -20.25 -10.51
CA PRO A 47 6.07 -19.87 -11.90
C PRO A 47 5.35 -18.56 -12.27
N ARG A 48 6.07 -17.65 -12.94
CA ARG A 48 5.57 -16.35 -13.39
C ARG A 48 5.73 -16.23 -14.91
N ALA A 49 4.91 -15.39 -15.52
CA ALA A 49 4.98 -15.12 -16.96
C ALA A 49 6.19 -14.26 -17.36
N TYR A 50 7.03 -13.86 -16.41
CA TYR A 50 8.23 -13.05 -16.60
C TYR A 50 9.42 -13.63 -15.83
N HIS A 51 10.62 -13.21 -16.19
CA HIS A 51 11.85 -13.67 -15.55
C HIS A 51 12.07 -12.98 -14.20
N THR A 52 12.62 -13.71 -13.24
CA THR A 52 13.01 -13.18 -11.93
C THR A 52 14.49 -13.38 -11.67
N HIS A 53 15.11 -12.39 -11.03
CA HIS A 53 16.49 -12.47 -10.54
C HIS A 53 16.54 -12.03 -9.08
N ARG A 54 16.79 -12.97 -8.17
CA ARG A 54 16.83 -12.71 -6.71
C ARG A 54 18.26 -12.75 -6.22
N MET A 55 18.79 -11.57 -5.82
CA MET A 55 20.14 -11.43 -5.29
C MET A 55 20.22 -11.92 -3.84
N ARG A 56 21.20 -12.77 -3.55
CA ARG A 56 21.58 -13.11 -2.18
C ARG A 56 22.60 -12.09 -1.71
N LEU A 57 22.29 -11.37 -0.61
CA LEU A 57 23.12 -10.33 -0.05
C LEU A 57 23.82 -10.80 1.21
N LEU A 58 25.01 -10.26 1.47
CA LEU A 58 25.77 -10.52 2.69
C LEU A 58 25.18 -9.74 3.87
N PHE A 59 24.80 -8.49 3.62
CA PHE A 59 24.21 -7.61 4.62
C PHE A 59 22.68 -7.57 4.50
N ARG A 60 21.98 -7.53 5.64
CA ARG A 60 20.51 -7.61 5.67
C ARG A 60 19.81 -6.32 6.07
N LYS A 61 20.52 -5.40 6.72
CA LYS A 61 19.97 -4.18 7.33
C LYS A 61 20.95 -3.02 7.20
N ASN A 62 20.47 -1.83 7.52
CA ASN A 62 21.21 -0.57 7.57
C ASN A 62 21.76 -0.11 6.22
N TRP A 63 22.56 0.96 6.24
CA TRP A 63 23.12 1.58 5.04
C TRP A 63 23.99 0.61 4.20
N ILE A 64 24.72 -0.34 4.83
CA ILE A 64 25.57 -1.31 4.16
C ILE A 64 24.76 -2.23 3.24
N PHE A 65 23.55 -2.61 3.67
CA PHE A 65 22.61 -3.36 2.83
C PHE A 65 22.30 -2.59 1.54
N TYR A 66 21.93 -1.32 1.66
CA TYR A 66 21.62 -0.50 0.48
C TYR A 66 22.84 -0.30 -0.41
N ALA A 67 24.03 -0.09 0.18
CA ALA A 67 25.26 0.05 -0.57
C ALA A 67 25.60 -1.23 -1.35
N GLU A 68 25.54 -2.41 -0.72
CA GLU A 68 25.77 -3.70 -1.38
C GLU A 68 24.76 -3.95 -2.50
N TYR A 69 23.46 -3.75 -2.21
CA TYR A 69 22.40 -3.97 -3.19
C TYR A 69 22.59 -3.07 -4.41
N ASN A 70 22.79 -1.78 -4.20
CA ASN A 70 22.96 -0.80 -5.28
C ASN A 70 24.20 -1.07 -6.12
N LEU A 71 25.32 -1.47 -5.50
CA LEU A 71 26.54 -1.82 -6.22
C LEU A 71 26.33 -3.07 -7.10
N ARG A 72 25.72 -4.12 -6.56
CA ARG A 72 25.41 -5.35 -7.32
C ARG A 72 24.39 -5.08 -8.43
N LEU A 73 23.37 -4.27 -8.14
CA LEU A 73 22.36 -3.85 -9.13
C LEU A 73 23.02 -3.05 -10.26
N PHE A 74 23.92 -2.12 -9.94
CA PHE A 74 24.66 -1.34 -10.94
C PHE A 74 25.38 -2.25 -11.93
N PHE A 75 26.18 -3.20 -11.47
CA PHE A 75 26.89 -4.12 -12.34
C PHE A 75 25.93 -5.05 -13.11
N TYR A 76 24.89 -5.53 -12.46
CA TYR A 76 23.88 -6.34 -13.14
C TYR A 76 23.23 -5.58 -14.31
N LEU A 77 22.78 -4.35 -14.09
CA LEU A 77 22.16 -3.50 -15.09
C LEU A 77 23.17 -3.08 -16.19
N LEU A 78 24.44 -2.90 -15.82
CA LEU A 78 25.49 -2.49 -16.76
C LEU A 78 25.73 -3.55 -17.86
N PHE A 79 25.65 -4.82 -17.53
CA PHE A 79 25.96 -5.93 -18.44
C PHE A 79 24.73 -6.62 -19.04
N LYS A 80 23.56 -6.51 -18.42
CA LYS A 80 22.34 -7.10 -18.96
C LYS A 80 21.78 -6.29 -20.13
N LYS A 81 21.32 -6.99 -21.16
CA LYS A 81 20.62 -6.35 -22.30
C LYS A 81 19.25 -5.85 -21.85
N CYS A 82 19.00 -4.56 -22.02
CA CYS A 82 17.71 -3.93 -21.73
C CYS A 82 17.46 -2.74 -22.65
N ASP A 83 16.19 -2.39 -22.80
CA ASP A 83 15.74 -1.20 -23.54
C ASP A 83 15.12 -0.18 -22.58
N VAL A 84 14.46 -0.67 -21.53
CA VAL A 84 13.83 0.15 -20.49
C VAL A 84 14.29 -0.32 -19.11
N LEU A 85 14.69 0.61 -18.27
CA LEU A 85 14.96 0.40 -16.85
C LEU A 85 13.82 1.01 -16.02
N ILE A 86 13.36 0.28 -15.02
CA ILE A 86 12.30 0.73 -14.11
C ILE A 86 12.83 0.62 -12.69
N ALA A 87 13.06 1.76 -12.07
CA ALA A 87 13.47 1.86 -10.68
C ALA A 87 12.22 1.96 -9.81
N ASN A 88 12.00 0.97 -8.96
CA ASN A 88 10.95 1.03 -7.94
C ASN A 88 11.55 1.56 -6.65
N ASP A 89 11.02 2.67 -6.20
CA ASP A 89 11.47 3.48 -5.08
C ASP A 89 12.89 4.07 -5.18
N LEU A 90 13.17 5.04 -4.30
CA LEU A 90 14.41 5.81 -4.30
C LEU A 90 15.65 4.94 -4.03
N ASP A 91 15.47 3.85 -3.31
CA ASP A 91 16.54 2.94 -2.90
C ASP A 91 17.11 2.09 -4.06
N THR A 92 16.45 2.09 -5.23
CA THR A 92 16.98 1.51 -6.47
C THR A 92 17.32 2.56 -7.54
N LEU A 93 16.98 3.82 -7.31
CA LEU A 93 17.01 4.86 -8.35
C LEU A 93 18.44 5.22 -8.80
N LEU A 94 19.40 5.30 -7.87
CA LEU A 94 20.76 5.74 -8.19
C LEU A 94 21.45 4.85 -9.24
N PRO A 95 21.58 3.50 -9.07
CA PRO A 95 22.20 2.64 -10.09
C PRO A 95 21.45 2.65 -11.41
N ASN A 96 20.12 2.70 -11.38
CA ASN A 96 19.30 2.81 -12.58
C ASN A 96 19.59 4.11 -13.34
N THR A 97 19.70 5.24 -12.65
CA THR A 97 20.03 6.56 -13.24
C THR A 97 21.41 6.56 -13.88
N LEU A 98 22.42 6.05 -13.17
CA LEU A 98 23.78 5.99 -13.67
C LEU A 98 23.90 5.13 -14.93
N VAL A 99 23.33 3.91 -14.89
CA VAL A 99 23.35 2.99 -16.04
C VAL A 99 22.50 3.51 -17.19
N SER A 100 21.34 4.10 -16.94
CA SER A 100 20.50 4.74 -17.96
C SER A 100 21.27 5.81 -18.73
N LYS A 101 21.98 6.69 -18.03
CA LYS A 101 22.83 7.73 -18.64
C LYS A 101 23.98 7.14 -19.44
N PHE A 102 24.74 6.22 -18.83
CA PHE A 102 25.92 5.61 -19.47
C PHE A 102 25.55 4.82 -20.73
N ARG A 103 24.46 4.02 -20.68
CA ARG A 103 24.03 3.18 -21.79
C ARG A 103 22.98 3.84 -22.69
N ARG A 104 22.59 5.08 -22.43
CA ARG A 104 21.52 5.82 -23.14
C ARG A 104 20.21 5.02 -23.21
N LYS A 105 19.79 4.45 -22.06
CA LYS A 105 18.56 3.68 -21.96
C LYS A 105 17.43 4.52 -21.36
N ARG A 106 16.19 4.18 -21.74
CA ARG A 106 15.00 4.80 -21.13
C ARG A 106 14.94 4.40 -19.66
N LEU A 107 14.67 5.37 -18.78
CA LEU A 107 14.46 5.18 -17.35
C LEU A 107 13.07 5.66 -16.98
N VAL A 108 12.33 4.83 -16.27
CA VAL A 108 11.09 5.16 -15.57
C VAL A 108 11.34 5.00 -14.07
N TYR A 109 10.92 5.98 -13.29
CA TYR A 109 10.95 5.91 -11.83
C TYR A 109 9.52 5.68 -11.32
N ASP A 110 9.26 4.58 -10.63
CA ASP A 110 7.99 4.25 -9.99
C ASP A 110 8.14 4.41 -8.46
N SER A 111 7.66 5.53 -7.95
CA SER A 111 7.72 5.88 -6.53
C SER A 111 6.47 5.37 -5.82
N HIS A 112 6.63 4.37 -4.97
CA HIS A 112 5.52 3.75 -4.22
C HIS A 112 5.15 4.55 -2.97
N GLU A 113 6.03 5.45 -2.55
CA GLU A 113 5.83 6.30 -1.38
C GLU A 113 6.68 7.58 -1.50
N TYR A 114 6.38 8.59 -0.68
CA TYR A 114 7.24 9.75 -0.54
C TYR A 114 8.44 9.39 0.33
N PHE A 115 9.43 8.73 -0.27
CA PHE A 115 10.54 8.04 0.40
C PHE A 115 11.29 8.93 1.40
N CYS A 116 11.64 10.16 1.02
CA CYS A 116 12.32 11.11 1.90
C CYS A 116 11.42 11.69 3.01
N GLY A 117 10.12 11.39 2.98
CA GLY A 117 9.15 11.71 4.03
C GLY A 117 8.82 10.53 4.95
N GLU A 118 9.41 9.36 4.72
CA GLU A 118 9.19 8.17 5.54
C GLU A 118 9.76 8.35 6.95
N LEU A 119 9.01 7.92 7.98
CA LEU A 119 9.39 8.12 9.37
C LEU A 119 10.76 7.50 9.70
N SER A 120 11.06 6.33 9.16
CA SER A 120 12.34 5.65 9.34
C SER A 120 13.53 6.43 8.76
N VAL A 121 13.28 7.24 7.74
CA VAL A 121 14.27 8.12 7.11
C VAL A 121 14.35 9.46 7.83
N THR A 122 13.21 10.09 8.13
CA THR A 122 13.16 11.41 8.76
C THR A 122 13.64 11.41 10.22
N SER A 123 13.50 10.29 10.93
CA SER A 123 14.02 10.13 12.29
C SER A 123 15.55 9.99 12.36
N ASN A 124 16.23 9.82 11.22
CA ASN A 124 17.68 9.74 11.12
C ASN A 124 18.23 10.83 10.20
N PRO A 125 18.73 11.96 10.73
CA PRO A 125 19.21 13.09 9.92
C PRO A 125 20.31 12.74 8.91
N ALA A 126 21.22 11.81 9.27
CA ALA A 126 22.27 11.39 8.36
C ALA A 126 21.71 10.58 7.16
N ALA A 127 20.78 9.67 7.43
CA ALA A 127 20.09 8.91 6.39
C ALA A 127 19.28 9.86 5.48
N LEU A 128 18.52 10.79 6.07
CA LEU A 128 17.75 11.78 5.32
C LEU A 128 18.65 12.62 4.40
N LYS A 129 19.81 13.09 4.89
CA LYS A 129 20.78 13.86 4.09
C LYS A 129 21.27 13.06 2.89
N VAL A 130 21.58 11.77 3.06
CA VAL A 130 22.03 10.90 1.97
C VAL A 130 20.93 10.66 0.95
N TRP A 131 19.71 10.29 1.40
CA TRP A 131 18.60 10.03 0.50
C TRP A 131 18.15 11.28 -0.27
N ARG A 132 18.12 12.44 0.38
CA ARG A 132 17.86 13.72 -0.28
C ARG A 132 18.93 14.08 -1.31
N ALA A 133 20.20 13.77 -1.05
CA ALA A 133 21.28 14.00 -2.02
C ALA A 133 21.10 13.08 -3.25
N ILE A 134 20.75 11.82 -3.06
CA ILE A 134 20.45 10.87 -4.15
C ILE A 134 19.24 11.36 -4.96
N GLU A 135 18.17 11.73 -4.30
CA GLU A 135 16.95 12.23 -4.92
C GLU A 135 17.24 13.47 -5.78
N ARG A 136 17.86 14.50 -5.20
CA ARG A 136 18.27 15.74 -5.91
C ARG A 136 19.23 15.49 -7.08
N PHE A 137 20.10 14.49 -6.96
CA PHE A 137 20.98 14.10 -8.06
C PHE A 137 20.23 13.41 -9.20
N CYS A 138 19.24 12.57 -8.89
CA CYS A 138 18.54 11.75 -9.89
C CYS A 138 17.41 12.50 -10.58
N PHE A 139 16.55 13.23 -9.84
CA PHE A 139 15.34 13.85 -10.38
C PHE A 139 15.55 14.71 -11.64
N PRO A 140 16.55 15.61 -11.72
CA PRO A 140 16.77 16.41 -12.93
C PRO A 140 17.13 15.59 -14.18
N LYS A 141 17.37 14.30 -14.01
CA LYS A 141 17.73 13.37 -15.10
C LYS A 141 16.57 12.47 -15.53
N LEU A 142 15.47 12.49 -14.79
CA LEU A 142 14.28 11.72 -15.08
C LEU A 142 13.43 12.43 -16.14
N LYS A 143 12.78 11.62 -16.98
CA LYS A 143 11.79 12.09 -17.96
C LYS A 143 10.39 11.56 -17.63
N THR A 144 10.33 10.45 -16.91
CA THR A 144 9.07 9.78 -16.58
C THR A 144 9.12 9.34 -15.14
N VAL A 145 8.18 9.84 -14.35
CA VAL A 145 7.97 9.49 -12.94
C VAL A 145 6.54 9.02 -12.78
N ILE A 146 6.34 7.93 -12.07
CA ILE A 146 5.04 7.39 -11.68
C ILE A 146 4.97 7.45 -10.17
N THR A 147 3.81 7.73 -9.60
CA THR A 147 3.58 7.65 -8.16
C THR A 147 2.13 7.26 -7.82
N VAL A 148 1.85 7.07 -6.53
CA VAL A 148 0.64 6.38 -6.05
C VAL A 148 -0.45 7.30 -5.51
N SER A 149 -0.17 8.57 -5.28
CA SER A 149 -1.14 9.53 -4.73
C SER A 149 -0.95 10.92 -5.30
N GLN A 150 -2.04 11.70 -5.35
CA GLN A 150 -1.99 13.06 -5.90
C GLN A 150 -1.10 13.98 -5.05
N SER A 151 -1.13 13.83 -3.73
CA SER A 151 -0.26 14.61 -2.83
C SER A 151 1.23 14.40 -3.12
N ILE A 152 1.64 13.20 -3.53
CA ILE A 152 3.04 12.94 -3.93
C ILE A 152 3.32 13.56 -5.32
N VAL A 153 2.35 13.53 -6.26
CA VAL A 153 2.48 14.25 -7.54
C VAL A 153 2.73 15.73 -7.31
N ASP A 154 1.89 16.36 -6.49
CA ASP A 154 1.96 17.79 -6.16
C ASP A 154 3.29 18.12 -5.45
N GLN A 155 3.75 17.25 -4.56
CA GLN A 155 5.03 17.41 -3.85
C GLN A 155 6.23 17.35 -4.80
N TYR A 156 6.27 16.40 -5.73
CA TYR A 156 7.36 16.31 -6.71
C TYR A 156 7.32 17.45 -7.73
N GLU A 157 6.13 17.93 -8.10
CA GLU A 157 5.98 19.11 -8.94
C GLU A 157 6.53 20.36 -8.24
N GLN A 158 6.21 20.52 -6.95
CA GLN A 158 6.71 21.64 -6.12
C GLN A 158 8.23 21.57 -5.90
N GLU A 159 8.79 20.40 -5.59
CA GLU A 159 10.22 20.26 -5.24
C GLU A 159 11.13 20.24 -6.47
N TYR A 160 10.68 19.66 -7.57
CA TYR A 160 11.54 19.35 -8.72
C TYR A 160 11.02 19.88 -10.05
N GLY A 161 9.84 20.51 -10.10
CA GLY A 161 9.17 20.87 -11.35
C GLY A 161 8.78 19.66 -12.20
N MET A 162 8.72 18.47 -11.61
CA MET A 162 8.43 17.20 -12.28
C MET A 162 7.01 16.74 -11.95
N ARG A 163 6.11 16.82 -12.93
CA ARG A 163 4.76 16.27 -12.79
C ARG A 163 4.78 14.77 -13.04
N ALA A 164 4.60 14.01 -11.98
CA ALA A 164 4.52 12.56 -12.04
C ALA A 164 3.17 12.07 -12.58
N HIS A 165 3.16 10.89 -13.22
CA HIS A 165 1.92 10.20 -13.57
C HIS A 165 1.34 9.51 -12.33
N LEU A 166 0.08 9.75 -12.04
CA LEU A 166 -0.63 9.11 -10.94
C LEU A 166 -1.10 7.71 -11.35
N VAL A 167 -0.53 6.68 -10.77
CA VAL A 167 -0.95 5.27 -10.94
C VAL A 167 -1.10 4.65 -9.55
N ARG A 168 -2.31 4.57 -9.07
CA ARG A 168 -2.63 4.12 -7.72
C ARG A 168 -2.47 2.59 -7.59
N ASN A 169 -2.23 2.11 -6.37
CA ASN A 169 -2.16 0.67 -6.12
C ASN A 169 -3.54 0.08 -5.79
N ILE A 170 -4.39 0.00 -6.79
CA ILE A 170 -5.79 -0.45 -6.70
C ILE A 170 -5.88 -1.96 -6.97
N PRO A 171 -6.85 -2.69 -6.39
CA PRO A 171 -7.12 -4.08 -6.75
C PRO A 171 -7.61 -4.22 -8.20
N PRO A 172 -7.45 -5.40 -8.83
CA PRO A 172 -8.04 -5.66 -10.14
C PRO A 172 -9.57 -5.66 -10.10
N ALA A 173 -10.19 -5.48 -11.25
CA ALA A 173 -11.64 -5.52 -11.42
C ALA A 173 -12.25 -6.87 -11.00
N GLY A 174 -13.55 -6.84 -10.78
CA GLY A 174 -14.33 -8.01 -10.36
C GLY A 174 -14.31 -8.21 -8.83
N THR A 175 -15.45 -8.64 -8.32
CA THR A 175 -15.65 -8.94 -6.90
C THR A 175 -15.59 -10.46 -6.72
N PRO A 176 -14.67 -11.00 -5.91
CA PRO A 176 -14.65 -12.43 -5.61
C PRO A 176 -15.99 -12.88 -5.01
N PRO A 177 -16.45 -14.10 -5.28
CA PRO A 177 -17.66 -14.61 -4.67
C PRO A 177 -17.50 -14.76 -3.15
N LEU A 178 -18.58 -14.50 -2.42
CA LEU A 178 -18.65 -14.85 -1.01
C LEU A 178 -18.72 -16.38 -0.87
N LYS A 179 -17.79 -16.95 -0.11
CA LYS A 179 -17.69 -18.40 0.16
C LYS A 179 -17.97 -18.75 1.62
N CYS A 180 -17.98 -17.73 2.49
CA CYS A 180 -18.18 -17.86 3.93
C CYS A 180 -19.38 -17.06 4.38
N SER A 181 -20.01 -17.50 5.46
CA SER A 181 -20.98 -16.71 6.23
C SER A 181 -20.29 -15.99 7.40
N LYS A 182 -20.98 -15.06 8.06
CA LYS A 182 -20.48 -14.44 9.31
C LYS A 182 -20.11 -15.49 10.36
N THR A 183 -20.94 -16.52 10.52
CA THR A 183 -20.70 -17.61 11.49
C THR A 183 -19.48 -18.47 11.17
N ASP A 184 -19.20 -18.75 9.90
CA ASP A 184 -17.99 -19.49 9.48
C ASP A 184 -16.69 -18.75 9.85
N LEU A 185 -16.76 -17.42 9.91
CA LEU A 185 -15.63 -16.55 10.27
C LEU A 185 -15.61 -16.15 11.74
N GLY A 186 -16.54 -16.67 12.56
CA GLY A 186 -16.69 -16.29 13.96
C GLY A 186 -17.14 -14.84 14.16
N MET A 187 -17.81 -14.26 13.15
CA MET A 187 -18.34 -12.88 13.22
C MET A 187 -19.74 -12.90 13.85
N PRO A 188 -19.97 -12.15 14.96
CA PRO A 188 -21.31 -12.04 15.55
C PRO A 188 -22.34 -11.49 14.55
N THR A 189 -23.51 -12.12 14.50
CA THR A 189 -24.59 -11.70 13.61
C THR A 189 -25.46 -10.59 14.19
N ASP A 190 -25.43 -10.43 15.51
CA ASP A 190 -26.18 -9.45 16.31
C ASP A 190 -25.37 -8.18 16.63
N LYS A 191 -24.10 -8.11 16.19
CA LYS A 191 -23.19 -6.98 16.42
C LYS A 191 -22.86 -6.24 15.13
N PHE A 192 -22.52 -4.96 15.26
CA PHE A 192 -21.94 -4.18 14.16
C PHE A 192 -20.45 -4.52 14.04
N ASN A 193 -20.06 -5.21 12.99
CA ASN A 193 -18.70 -5.73 12.82
C ASN A 193 -17.79 -4.70 12.17
N LEU A 194 -16.82 -4.21 12.91
CA LEU A 194 -15.73 -3.36 12.43
C LEU A 194 -14.54 -4.21 12.00
N ILE A 195 -13.84 -3.81 10.95
CA ILE A 195 -12.61 -4.46 10.52
C ILE A 195 -11.46 -3.45 10.40
N LEU A 196 -10.33 -3.76 11.04
CA LEU A 196 -9.06 -3.08 10.87
C LEU A 196 -8.06 -4.08 10.29
N GLN A 197 -7.67 -3.88 9.01
CA GLN A 197 -6.81 -4.82 8.29
C GLN A 197 -5.49 -4.21 7.84
N GLY A 198 -4.43 -5.04 7.76
CA GLY A 198 -3.13 -4.63 7.21
C GLY A 198 -1.97 -5.56 7.56
N ASN A 199 -0.94 -5.51 6.70
CA ASN A 199 0.33 -6.18 6.93
C ASN A 199 1.38 -5.13 7.30
N GLY A 200 1.50 -4.80 8.56
CA GLY A 200 2.41 -3.76 9.03
C GLY A 200 1.73 -2.84 10.05
N PHE A 201 1.02 -3.45 11.01
CA PHE A 201 0.50 -2.72 12.15
C PHE A 201 1.65 -2.25 13.04
N ASN A 202 2.09 -1.03 12.81
CA ASN A 202 3.05 -0.31 13.63
C ASN A 202 2.33 0.77 14.45
N GLU A 203 3.05 1.43 15.36
CA GLU A 203 2.54 2.63 16.04
C GLU A 203 2.04 3.66 15.00
N GLY A 204 0.98 4.38 15.32
CA GLY A 204 0.39 5.38 14.43
C GLY A 204 -0.55 4.84 13.34
N ARG A 205 -0.93 3.54 13.40
CA ARG A 205 -1.90 2.95 12.46
C ARG A 205 -3.32 2.85 13.01
N GLY A 206 -3.64 3.60 14.08
CA GLY A 206 -4.99 3.65 14.68
C GLY A 206 -5.41 2.41 15.46
N GLY A 207 -4.50 1.47 15.69
CA GLY A 207 -4.85 0.21 16.37
C GLY A 207 -5.22 0.40 17.85
N LYS A 208 -4.51 1.27 18.57
CA LYS A 208 -4.80 1.55 20.00
C LYS A 208 -6.13 2.27 20.16
N GLU A 209 -6.34 3.29 19.34
CA GLU A 209 -7.56 4.10 19.32
C GLU A 209 -8.78 3.23 19.01
N SER A 210 -8.62 2.29 18.06
CA SER A 210 -9.68 1.34 17.70
C SER A 210 -10.00 0.39 18.85
N VAL A 211 -8.99 -0.13 19.58
CA VAL A 211 -9.21 -0.97 20.77
C VAL A 211 -9.91 -0.18 21.87
N MET A 212 -9.45 1.06 22.15
CA MET A 212 -10.05 1.91 23.19
C MET A 212 -11.49 2.30 22.86
N ALA A 213 -11.80 2.56 21.58
CA ALA A 213 -13.16 2.89 21.12
C ALA A 213 -14.16 1.78 21.47
N MET A 214 -13.74 0.52 21.49
CA MET A 214 -14.62 -0.61 21.80
C MET A 214 -15.16 -0.61 23.23
N GLN A 215 -14.55 0.13 24.17
CA GLN A 215 -15.11 0.32 25.51
C GLN A 215 -16.48 1.02 25.47
N GLN A 216 -16.70 1.90 24.49
CA GLN A 216 -17.90 2.70 24.32
C GLN A 216 -18.87 2.16 23.25
N LEU A 217 -18.56 0.99 22.66
CA LEU A 217 -19.35 0.34 21.61
C LEU A 217 -19.75 -1.09 22.02
N PRO A 218 -20.65 -1.26 23.00
CA PRO A 218 -21.02 -2.58 23.53
C PRO A 218 -21.74 -3.46 22.49
N ASP A 219 -22.34 -2.85 21.49
CA ASP A 219 -23.10 -3.44 20.41
C ASP A 219 -22.31 -3.56 19.09
N ALA A 220 -20.99 -3.42 19.16
CA ALA A 220 -20.07 -3.67 18.04
C ALA A 220 -19.06 -4.76 18.38
N HIS A 221 -18.42 -5.31 17.33
CA HIS A 221 -17.30 -6.24 17.43
C HIS A 221 -16.19 -5.79 16.46
N LEU A 222 -14.94 -5.79 16.92
CA LEU A 222 -13.79 -5.37 16.13
C LEU A 222 -12.91 -6.56 15.74
N PHE A 223 -12.71 -6.75 14.43
CA PHE A 223 -11.73 -7.67 13.89
C PHE A 223 -10.45 -6.92 13.53
N ILE A 224 -9.32 -7.30 14.11
CA ILE A 224 -7.98 -6.81 13.76
C ILE A 224 -7.28 -7.94 13.00
N ILE A 225 -7.09 -7.79 11.67
CA ILE A 225 -6.58 -8.86 10.81
C ILE A 225 -5.25 -8.47 10.19
N GLY A 226 -4.21 -9.22 10.52
CA GLY A 226 -2.89 -9.02 9.93
C GLY A 226 -1.72 -9.23 10.89
N SER A 227 -0.62 -8.55 10.60
CA SER A 227 0.63 -8.66 11.37
C SER A 227 1.30 -7.31 11.55
N GLY A 228 2.16 -7.19 12.57
CA GLY A 228 2.93 -5.97 12.82
C GLY A 228 3.47 -5.89 14.24
N THR A 229 4.33 -4.91 14.47
CA THR A 229 5.07 -4.78 15.74
C THR A 229 4.18 -4.40 16.92
N ILE A 230 3.01 -3.79 16.67
CA ILE A 230 2.08 -3.38 17.74
C ILE A 230 1.13 -4.50 18.18
N ILE A 231 0.97 -5.59 17.42
CA ILE A 231 0.01 -6.66 17.71
C ILE A 231 0.14 -7.22 19.14
N PRO A 232 1.36 -7.52 19.66
CA PRO A 232 1.49 -7.99 21.04
C PRO A 232 0.98 -6.98 22.08
N LYS A 233 1.14 -5.68 21.80
CA LYS A 233 0.63 -4.61 22.66
C LYS A 233 -0.90 -4.53 22.61
N LEU A 234 -1.49 -4.64 21.41
CA LEU A 234 -2.96 -4.66 21.26
C LEU A 234 -3.58 -5.85 22.00
N ARG A 235 -2.95 -7.04 21.92
CA ARG A 235 -3.42 -8.22 22.69
C ARG A 235 -3.43 -7.96 24.21
N ARG A 236 -2.36 -7.35 24.74
CA ARG A 236 -2.32 -6.96 26.16
C ARG A 236 -3.43 -5.97 26.50
N MET A 237 -3.61 -4.92 25.70
CA MET A 237 -4.69 -3.94 25.90
C MET A 237 -6.08 -4.60 25.90
N VAL A 238 -6.34 -5.54 25.00
CA VAL A 238 -7.62 -6.29 24.96
C VAL A 238 -7.85 -7.05 26.28
N THR A 239 -6.82 -7.67 26.84
CA THR A 239 -6.90 -8.37 28.12
C THR A 239 -7.10 -7.41 29.30
N GLU A 240 -6.28 -6.37 29.39
CA GLU A 240 -6.31 -5.38 30.46
C GLU A 240 -7.64 -4.58 30.52
N LEU A 241 -8.25 -4.34 29.37
CA LEU A 241 -9.52 -3.63 29.23
C LEU A 241 -10.74 -4.57 29.25
N HIS A 242 -10.55 -5.87 29.44
CA HIS A 242 -11.61 -6.91 29.44
C HIS A 242 -12.49 -6.87 28.18
N LEU A 243 -11.85 -6.73 26.99
CA LEU A 243 -12.54 -6.61 25.69
C LEU A 243 -12.50 -7.89 24.85
N GLY A 244 -12.13 -9.04 25.43
CA GLY A 244 -11.97 -10.30 24.69
C GLY A 244 -13.26 -10.83 24.05
N ASP A 245 -14.42 -10.43 24.53
CA ASP A 245 -15.75 -10.72 23.98
C ASP A 245 -16.16 -9.79 22.82
N ARG A 246 -15.41 -8.71 22.59
CA ARG A 246 -15.71 -7.65 21.59
C ARG A 246 -14.59 -7.39 20.59
N ILE A 247 -13.41 -8.00 20.77
CA ILE A 247 -12.28 -7.84 19.86
C ILE A 247 -11.66 -9.18 19.53
N THR A 248 -11.57 -9.49 18.24
CA THR A 248 -10.86 -10.67 17.72
C THR A 248 -9.64 -10.26 16.93
N ILE A 249 -8.45 -10.74 17.33
CA ILE A 249 -7.19 -10.49 16.61
C ILE A 249 -6.82 -11.74 15.81
N VAL A 250 -6.96 -11.65 14.49
CA VAL A 250 -6.72 -12.72 13.53
C VAL A 250 -5.33 -12.54 12.89
N PRO A 251 -4.51 -13.58 12.77
CA PRO A 251 -3.25 -13.53 12.06
C PRO A 251 -3.44 -13.12 10.59
N ARG A 252 -2.32 -12.83 9.91
CA ARG A 252 -2.32 -12.55 8.46
C ARG A 252 -3.04 -13.65 7.69
N GLN A 253 -3.95 -13.24 6.83
CA GLN A 253 -4.75 -14.11 5.97
C GLN A 253 -4.27 -14.06 4.51
N THR A 254 -4.69 -15.03 3.71
CA THR A 254 -4.60 -14.95 2.25
C THR A 254 -5.50 -13.82 1.73
N GLN A 255 -5.24 -13.33 0.53
CA GLN A 255 -6.06 -12.25 -0.07
C GLN A 255 -7.54 -12.66 -0.18
N ASP A 256 -7.80 -13.90 -0.59
CA ASP A 256 -9.16 -14.43 -0.71
C ASP A 256 -9.88 -14.47 0.64
N MET A 257 -9.21 -14.96 1.69
CA MET A 257 -9.81 -15.02 3.02
C MET A 257 -9.99 -13.64 3.63
N LEU A 258 -9.02 -12.73 3.44
CA LEU A 258 -9.15 -11.35 3.89
C LEU A 258 -10.35 -10.65 3.23
N PHE A 259 -10.58 -10.91 1.94
CA PHE A 259 -11.75 -10.42 1.24
C PHE A 259 -13.07 -10.91 1.88
N GLN A 260 -13.15 -12.20 2.28
CA GLN A 260 -14.34 -12.73 2.95
C GLN A 260 -14.66 -11.95 4.25
N TYR A 261 -13.64 -11.76 5.10
CA TYR A 261 -13.79 -10.95 6.32
C TYR A 261 -14.24 -9.52 5.99
N THR A 262 -13.60 -8.89 4.99
CA THR A 262 -13.87 -7.51 4.63
C THR A 262 -15.29 -7.33 4.12
N ALA A 263 -15.76 -8.22 3.24
CA ALA A 263 -17.08 -8.13 2.62
C ALA A 263 -18.23 -8.44 3.60
N LEU A 264 -17.94 -9.20 4.66
CA LEU A 264 -18.90 -9.52 5.73
C LEU A 264 -18.86 -8.53 6.90
N ALA A 265 -17.86 -7.67 6.96
CA ALA A 265 -17.81 -6.58 7.93
C ALA A 265 -18.81 -5.47 7.57
N ASP A 266 -19.26 -4.77 8.61
CA ASP A 266 -20.21 -3.66 8.44
C ASP A 266 -19.49 -2.34 8.17
N ALA A 267 -18.26 -2.13 8.69
CA ALA A 267 -17.41 -1.00 8.30
C ALA A 267 -15.92 -1.29 8.46
N GLY A 268 -15.10 -0.71 7.57
CA GLY A 268 -13.64 -0.77 7.59
C GLY A 268 -13.00 0.43 8.28
N LEU A 269 -11.90 0.25 8.99
CA LEU A 269 -11.16 1.30 9.67
C LEU A 269 -9.82 1.60 8.98
N ALA A 270 -9.55 2.89 8.72
CA ALA A 270 -8.27 3.37 8.22
C ALA A 270 -7.85 4.65 8.96
N MET A 271 -7.53 4.50 10.26
CA MET A 271 -7.29 5.56 11.24
C MET A 271 -5.79 5.82 11.45
N ASP A 272 -5.05 5.98 10.36
CA ASP A 272 -3.60 6.23 10.44
C ASP A 272 -3.32 7.68 10.90
N HIS A 273 -2.33 7.86 11.78
CA HIS A 273 -1.87 9.16 12.27
C HIS A 273 -0.99 9.90 11.27
N ASP A 274 -0.94 11.23 11.39
CA ASP A 274 0.00 12.09 10.67
C ASP A 274 1.38 12.05 11.37
N VAL A 275 2.10 10.97 11.16
CA VAL A 275 3.44 10.78 11.75
C VAL A 275 4.56 11.30 10.84
N GLY A 276 4.24 12.02 9.80
CA GLY A 276 5.21 12.62 8.88
C GLY A 276 4.70 12.69 7.43
N PRO A 277 5.46 13.34 6.55
CA PRO A 277 5.02 13.64 5.19
C PRO A 277 4.56 12.42 4.40
N ASN A 278 5.28 11.28 4.50
CA ASN A 278 4.86 10.06 3.80
C ASN A 278 3.51 9.53 4.33
N ALA A 279 3.30 9.51 5.64
CA ALA A 279 2.02 9.09 6.23
C ALA A 279 0.87 10.00 5.78
N ARG A 280 1.11 11.33 5.75
CA ARG A 280 0.14 12.33 5.30
C ARG A 280 -0.26 12.14 3.84
N PHE A 281 0.70 11.87 2.96
CA PHE A 281 0.50 11.76 1.51
C PHE A 281 0.12 10.35 1.05
N SER A 282 0.24 9.35 1.92
CA SER A 282 -0.02 7.96 1.55
C SER A 282 -1.50 7.66 1.34
N LEU A 283 -1.76 6.80 0.36
CA LEU A 283 -3.07 6.25 0.06
C LEU A 283 -3.05 4.72 0.27
N PRO A 284 -3.45 4.23 1.45
CA PRO A 284 -3.35 2.82 1.79
C PRO A 284 -4.27 1.94 0.94
N ASN A 285 -3.78 0.77 0.53
CA ASN A 285 -4.53 -0.20 -0.28
C ASN A 285 -5.86 -0.62 0.35
N LYS A 286 -5.93 -0.69 1.70
CA LYS A 286 -7.14 -1.09 2.43
C LYS A 286 -8.37 -0.25 2.07
N ILE A 287 -8.20 1.04 1.73
CA ILE A 287 -9.29 1.91 1.29
C ILE A 287 -9.98 1.35 0.04
N PHE A 288 -9.19 0.92 -0.93
CA PHE A 288 -9.69 0.31 -2.16
C PHE A 288 -10.20 -1.12 -1.95
N GLU A 289 -9.61 -1.85 -1.01
CA GLU A 289 -10.08 -3.19 -0.61
C GLU A 289 -11.46 -3.11 0.05
N TYR A 290 -11.72 -2.11 0.90
CA TYR A 290 -13.05 -1.84 1.47
C TYR A 290 -14.06 -1.47 0.38
N ILE A 291 -13.70 -0.58 -0.55
CA ILE A 291 -14.56 -0.20 -1.68
C ILE A 291 -14.90 -1.42 -2.52
N LYS A 292 -13.90 -2.24 -2.89
CA LYS A 292 -14.08 -3.47 -3.66
C LYS A 292 -15.01 -4.48 -2.98
N ALA A 293 -14.95 -4.54 -1.66
CA ALA A 293 -15.77 -5.44 -0.85
C ALA A 293 -17.20 -4.91 -0.61
N GLY A 294 -17.51 -3.67 -1.02
CA GLY A 294 -18.80 -3.01 -0.75
C GLY A 294 -18.97 -2.61 0.72
N THR A 295 -17.85 -2.41 1.44
CA THR A 295 -17.82 -2.12 2.87
C THR A 295 -17.59 -0.63 3.09
N PRO A 296 -18.52 0.12 3.69
CA PRO A 296 -18.33 1.50 4.10
C PRO A 296 -17.13 1.63 5.03
N GLN A 297 -16.48 2.81 5.05
CA GLN A 297 -15.26 2.96 5.82
C GLN A 297 -15.22 4.21 6.68
N ILE A 298 -14.47 4.13 7.77
CA ILE A 298 -14.14 5.24 8.65
C ILE A 298 -12.66 5.53 8.49
N VAL A 299 -12.32 6.73 8.05
CA VAL A 299 -10.93 7.10 7.75
C VAL A 299 -10.50 8.33 8.53
N SER A 300 -9.20 8.45 8.81
CA SER A 300 -8.61 9.67 9.33
C SER A 300 -8.66 10.80 8.30
N ASN A 301 -8.76 12.05 8.76
CA ASN A 301 -8.78 13.25 7.92
C ASN A 301 -7.37 13.59 7.39
N LEU A 302 -6.74 12.60 6.72
CA LEU A 302 -5.52 12.83 5.95
C LEU A 302 -5.87 13.02 4.47
N PRO A 303 -5.16 13.89 3.72
CA PRO A 303 -5.61 14.42 2.43
C PRO A 303 -6.11 13.35 1.44
N GLU A 304 -5.31 12.30 1.24
CA GLU A 304 -5.64 11.29 0.22
C GLU A 304 -6.80 10.39 0.62
N ARG A 305 -6.91 10.04 1.92
CA ARG A 305 -8.00 9.21 2.44
C ARG A 305 -9.32 9.97 2.43
N ALA A 306 -9.29 11.20 2.96
CA ALA A 306 -10.45 12.09 2.99
C ALA A 306 -10.96 12.36 1.57
N ARG A 307 -10.06 12.63 0.62
CA ARG A 307 -10.40 12.87 -0.79
C ARG A 307 -11.20 11.70 -1.38
N ILE A 308 -10.71 10.46 -1.24
CA ILE A 308 -11.41 9.28 -1.78
C ILE A 308 -12.77 9.09 -1.12
N VAL A 309 -12.83 9.15 0.22
CA VAL A 309 -14.09 8.92 0.93
C VAL A 309 -15.13 9.99 0.64
N GLN A 310 -14.73 11.25 0.54
CA GLN A 310 -15.61 12.37 0.22
C GLN A 310 -16.04 12.36 -1.25
N GLN A 311 -15.11 12.13 -2.18
CA GLN A 311 -15.40 12.10 -3.62
C GLN A 311 -16.39 11.01 -3.98
N TYR A 312 -16.23 9.82 -3.42
CA TYR A 312 -17.09 8.68 -3.71
C TYR A 312 -18.20 8.46 -2.68
N GLN A 313 -18.24 9.22 -1.60
CA GLN A 313 -19.23 9.12 -0.52
C GLN A 313 -19.34 7.68 0.03
N VAL A 314 -18.20 7.04 0.30
CA VAL A 314 -18.10 5.63 0.67
C VAL A 314 -17.90 5.41 2.17
N GLY A 315 -18.21 6.40 3.00
CA GLY A 315 -18.04 6.29 4.44
C GLY A 315 -17.97 7.64 5.16
N VAL A 316 -17.28 7.66 6.29
CA VAL A 316 -17.14 8.80 7.18
C VAL A 316 -15.67 9.20 7.31
N VAL A 317 -15.37 10.49 7.22
CA VAL A 317 -14.07 11.05 7.58
C VAL A 317 -14.14 11.48 9.04
N ALA A 318 -13.30 10.91 9.88
CA ALA A 318 -13.18 11.30 11.29
C ALA A 318 -12.25 12.50 11.41
N ASP A 319 -12.69 13.57 12.05
CA ASP A 319 -11.95 14.83 12.19
C ASP A 319 -10.64 14.64 12.98
N GLU A 320 -10.67 13.73 13.96
CA GLU A 320 -9.54 13.41 14.83
C GLU A 320 -9.28 11.91 14.88
N ILE A 321 -8.09 11.53 15.33
CA ILE A 321 -7.71 10.12 15.49
C ILE A 321 -7.75 9.79 16.99
N THR A 322 -8.96 9.82 17.52
CA THR A 322 -9.27 9.52 18.92
C THR A 322 -10.29 8.38 19.03
N PRO A 323 -10.35 7.67 20.16
CA PRO A 323 -11.40 6.68 20.38
C PRO A 323 -12.81 7.27 20.21
N GLU A 324 -13.04 8.49 20.71
CA GLU A 324 -14.32 9.20 20.65
C GLU A 324 -14.73 9.50 19.21
N ALA A 325 -13.79 9.89 18.35
CA ALA A 325 -14.06 10.15 16.93
C ALA A 325 -14.44 8.85 16.20
N ILE A 326 -13.78 7.72 16.52
CA ILE A 326 -14.15 6.39 15.99
C ILE A 326 -15.55 6.00 16.47
N VAL A 327 -15.88 6.21 17.74
CA VAL A 327 -17.20 5.95 18.31
C VAL A 327 -18.27 6.77 17.60
N LYS A 328 -18.05 8.09 17.44
CA LYS A 328 -18.97 9.01 16.74
C LYS A 328 -19.22 8.54 15.32
N ALA A 329 -18.17 8.26 14.55
CA ALA A 329 -18.28 7.81 13.16
C ALA A 329 -18.97 6.43 13.04
N THR A 330 -18.68 5.49 13.95
CA THR A 330 -19.34 4.18 14.00
C THR A 330 -20.84 4.32 14.28
N ARG A 331 -21.20 5.14 15.26
CA ARG A 331 -22.60 5.43 15.57
C ARG A 331 -23.33 6.10 14.40
N GLN A 332 -22.67 7.04 13.71
CA GLN A 332 -23.24 7.69 12.53
C GLN A 332 -23.61 6.68 11.43
N LEU A 333 -22.75 5.72 11.12
CA LEU A 333 -23.05 4.65 10.15
C LEU A 333 -24.16 3.73 10.66
N LYS A 334 -24.13 3.36 11.95
CA LYS A 334 -25.06 2.39 12.50
C LYS A 334 -26.46 2.96 12.74
N SER A 335 -26.58 4.22 13.19
CA SER A 335 -27.86 4.84 13.55
C SER A 335 -28.59 5.46 12.37
N ASN A 336 -27.96 5.52 11.19
CA ASN A 336 -28.58 6.06 9.98
C ASN A 336 -28.58 5.01 8.85
N PRO A 337 -29.59 4.11 8.81
CA PRO A 337 -29.67 3.04 7.83
C PRO A 337 -29.63 3.53 6.37
N ASP A 338 -30.30 4.63 6.07
CA ASP A 338 -30.33 5.19 4.70
C ASP A 338 -28.94 5.66 4.26
N PHE A 339 -28.25 6.40 5.10
CA PHE A 339 -26.88 6.81 4.87
C PHE A 339 -25.92 5.62 4.72
N TYR A 340 -26.06 4.63 5.58
CA TYR A 340 -25.28 3.39 5.51
C TYR A 340 -25.48 2.65 4.20
N MET A 341 -26.75 2.45 3.79
CA MET A 341 -27.06 1.80 2.53
C MET A 341 -26.58 2.60 1.33
N GLN A 342 -26.67 3.93 1.38
CA GLN A 342 -26.12 4.81 0.34
C GLN A 342 -24.59 4.63 0.24
N CYS A 343 -23.86 4.58 1.34
CA CYS A 343 -22.42 4.32 1.33
C CYS A 343 -22.09 2.96 0.70
N LYS A 344 -22.84 1.91 1.03
CA LYS A 344 -22.66 0.58 0.42
C LYS A 344 -22.88 0.59 -1.09
N GLU A 345 -23.93 1.24 -1.55
CA GLU A 345 -24.20 1.35 -2.98
C GLU A 345 -23.14 2.16 -3.70
N ASN A 346 -22.66 3.23 -3.08
CA ASN A 346 -21.56 4.03 -3.59
C ASN A 346 -20.25 3.24 -3.66
N CYS A 347 -19.97 2.36 -2.68
CA CYS A 347 -18.83 1.45 -2.77
C CYS A 347 -18.90 0.56 -4.01
N LYS A 348 -20.07 0.00 -4.32
CA LYS A 348 -20.26 -0.84 -5.52
C LYS A 348 -20.01 -0.04 -6.81
N LYS A 349 -20.49 1.20 -6.90
CA LYS A 349 -20.27 2.08 -8.05
C LYS A 349 -18.79 2.46 -8.16
N ALA A 350 -18.17 2.88 -7.06
CA ALA A 350 -16.76 3.24 -7.02
C ALA A 350 -15.84 2.05 -7.38
N ALA A 351 -16.22 0.82 -7.01
CA ALA A 351 -15.47 -0.39 -7.34
C ALA A 351 -15.43 -0.70 -8.85
N GLN A 352 -16.37 -0.17 -9.64
CA GLN A 352 -16.36 -0.31 -11.11
C GLN A 352 -15.39 0.67 -11.77
N GLU A 353 -15.17 1.83 -11.15
CA GLU A 353 -14.23 2.86 -11.63
C GLU A 353 -12.81 2.64 -11.09
N LEU A 354 -12.69 2.36 -9.79
CA LEU A 354 -11.43 2.20 -9.09
C LEU A 354 -10.90 0.78 -9.27
N THR A 355 -10.34 0.51 -10.45
CA THR A 355 -9.79 -0.80 -10.83
C THR A 355 -8.37 -0.67 -11.36
N TRP A 356 -7.56 -1.73 -11.21
CA TRP A 356 -6.21 -1.75 -11.77
C TRP A 356 -6.22 -1.57 -13.28
N GLU A 357 -7.18 -2.14 -13.98
CA GLU A 357 -7.32 -2.04 -15.44
C GLU A 357 -7.54 -0.59 -15.90
N ASN A 358 -8.17 0.25 -15.09
CA ASN A 358 -8.27 1.68 -15.37
C ASN A 358 -6.95 2.42 -15.13
N GLU A 359 -6.17 2.02 -14.13
CA GLU A 359 -4.81 2.54 -13.91
C GLU A 359 -3.86 2.09 -15.05
N GLU A 360 -4.02 0.89 -15.60
CA GLU A 360 -3.23 0.40 -16.74
C GLU A 360 -3.35 1.29 -17.98
N LYS A 361 -4.46 1.97 -18.21
CA LYS A 361 -4.61 2.93 -19.32
C LYS A 361 -3.57 4.07 -19.25
N ILE A 362 -3.19 4.48 -18.03
CA ILE A 362 -2.12 5.46 -17.84
C ILE A 362 -0.77 4.83 -18.18
N LEU A 363 -0.55 3.58 -17.77
CA LEU A 363 0.67 2.84 -18.10
C LEU A 363 0.80 2.61 -19.62
N GLU A 364 -0.30 2.36 -20.33
CA GLU A 364 -0.30 2.26 -21.80
C GLU A 364 0.23 3.53 -22.42
N SER A 365 -0.22 4.69 -22.00
CA SER A 365 0.29 5.98 -22.50
C SER A 365 1.78 6.20 -22.21
N ILE A 366 2.32 5.57 -21.16
CA ILE A 366 3.74 5.67 -20.79
C ILE A 366 4.59 4.69 -21.58
N TYR A 367 4.17 3.45 -21.74
CA TYR A 367 5.03 2.37 -22.26
C TYR A 367 4.78 1.99 -23.71
N LEU A 368 3.58 2.23 -24.23
CA LEU A 368 3.17 1.79 -25.57
C LEU A 368 3.14 2.93 -26.62
N SER A 369 3.28 4.16 -26.16
CA SER A 369 3.42 5.35 -27.01
C SER A 369 4.79 5.42 -27.71
#